data_226b74ce969e759f6f161dd6da5405f3
#
_entry.id   226b74ce969e759f6f161dd6da5405f3
#
_cell.length_a   1.000
_cell.length_b   1.000
_cell.length_c   1.000
_cell.angle_alpha   90.00
_cell.angle_beta   90.00
_cell.angle_gamma   90.00
#
_symmetry.space_group_name_H-M   'P 1'
#
loop_
_entity.id
_entity.type
_entity.pdbx_description
1 polymer ?
#
loop_
_entity_poly.entity_id
_entity_poly.type
_entity_poly.pdbx_seq_one_letter_code
_entity_poly.pdbx_strand_id
1 'polypeptide(L)'
;MKREDILSRFLQVTDADPTYLRDIILNFIIAGKDTTATTIAWFIYMVCKHPAVQLKIAKEVKEATNMKEITNYAEFAAIISEEALEKMQYLHAAITETLRLYPAVPVVRKSDYNYHQLWFTKNFQILPFTAHEN
;
A
#
# COMPACT_ATOMS: atom_id res chain seq x y z
N MET A 1 -23.46 -17.81 -2.26
CA MET A 1 -22.66 -17.07 -1.26
C MET A 1 -23.19 -15.65 -1.20
N LYS A 2 -23.88 -15.23 -0.12
CA LYS A 2 -24.24 -13.82 0.05
C LYS A 2 -22.94 -13.03 0.26
N ARG A 3 -22.60 -12.15 -0.67
CA ARG A 3 -21.48 -11.21 -0.44
C ARG A 3 -21.96 -10.20 0.61
N GLU A 4 -21.45 -10.32 1.81
CA GLU A 4 -21.67 -9.35 2.87
C GLU A 4 -20.63 -8.23 2.70
N ASP A 5 -21.06 -7.14 2.07
CA ASP A 5 -20.27 -5.91 2.00
C ASP A 5 -20.31 -5.13 3.33
N ILE A 6 -19.49 -4.11 3.44
CA ILE A 6 -19.37 -3.29 4.66
C ILE A 6 -20.73 -2.68 5.04
N LEU A 7 -21.47 -2.17 4.06
CA LEU A 7 -22.79 -1.58 4.30
C LEU A 7 -23.79 -2.60 4.85
N SER A 8 -23.83 -3.80 4.26
CA SER A 8 -24.68 -4.90 4.72
C SER A 8 -24.39 -5.27 6.19
N ARG A 9 -23.13 -5.24 6.61
CA ARG A 9 -22.74 -5.50 8.00
C ARG A 9 -23.23 -4.39 8.94
N PHE A 10 -23.07 -3.14 8.56
CA PHE A 10 -23.56 -2.02 9.37
C PHE A 10 -25.07 -2.02 9.50
N LEU A 11 -25.81 -2.33 8.44
CA LEU A 11 -27.26 -2.45 8.47
C LEU A 11 -27.79 -3.59 9.38
N GLN A 12 -26.98 -4.62 9.59
CA GLN A 12 -27.35 -5.73 10.49
C GLN A 12 -27.10 -5.42 11.98
N VAL A 13 -26.16 -4.52 12.27
CA VAL A 13 -25.70 -4.26 13.64
C VAL A 13 -26.40 -3.06 14.28
N THR A 14 -26.93 -2.13 13.50
CA THR A 14 -27.50 -0.87 14.01
C THR A 14 -28.78 -0.49 13.28
N ASP A 15 -29.81 -0.08 14.03
CA ASP A 15 -30.93 0.77 13.56
C ASP A 15 -30.40 2.19 13.27
N ALA A 16 -29.34 2.28 12.46
CA ALA A 16 -28.61 3.52 12.30
C ALA A 16 -29.34 4.45 11.31
N ASP A 17 -29.36 5.73 11.67
CA ASP A 17 -29.82 6.80 10.79
C ASP A 17 -29.14 6.71 9.41
N PRO A 18 -29.90 6.83 8.31
CA PRO A 18 -29.34 6.83 6.95
C PRO A 18 -28.18 7.81 6.74
N THR A 19 -28.19 8.95 7.44
CA THR A 19 -27.12 9.96 7.39
C THR A 19 -25.83 9.39 7.99
N TYR A 20 -25.91 8.72 9.11
CA TYR A 20 -24.77 8.08 9.76
C TYR A 20 -24.15 6.97 8.88
N LEU A 21 -24.98 6.15 8.25
CA LEU A 21 -24.52 5.10 7.34
C LEU A 21 -23.81 5.68 6.11
N ARG A 22 -24.37 6.74 5.53
CA ARG A 22 -23.74 7.47 4.44
C ARG A 22 -22.35 7.97 4.85
N ASP A 23 -22.24 8.61 6.00
CA ASP A 23 -21.00 9.23 6.47
C ASP A 23 -19.92 8.18 6.76
N ILE A 24 -20.29 7.02 7.30
CA ILE A 24 -19.38 5.88 7.45
C ILE A 24 -18.84 5.42 6.10
N ILE A 25 -19.69 5.23 5.10
CA ILE A 25 -19.30 4.78 3.77
C ILE A 25 -18.35 5.81 3.12
N LEU A 26 -18.69 7.09 3.22
CA LEU A 26 -17.84 8.17 2.71
C LEU A 26 -16.47 8.16 3.37
N ASN A 27 -16.40 7.95 4.68
CA ASN A 27 -15.14 7.85 5.40
C ASN A 27 -14.29 6.68 4.90
N PHE A 28 -14.86 5.50 4.65
CA PHE A 28 -14.14 4.38 4.07
C PHE A 28 -13.65 4.65 2.65
N ILE A 29 -14.46 5.31 1.83
CA ILE A 29 -14.08 5.68 0.45
C ILE A 29 -12.91 6.67 0.48
N ILE A 30 -13.00 7.72 1.30
CA ILE A 30 -11.95 8.74 1.42
C ILE A 30 -10.65 8.09 1.95
N ALA A 31 -10.75 7.31 3.02
CA ALA A 31 -9.59 6.69 3.63
C ALA A 31 -8.89 5.68 2.70
N GLY A 32 -9.64 4.89 1.94
CA GLY A 32 -9.07 3.80 1.13
C GLY A 32 -8.69 4.20 -0.28
N LYS A 33 -9.39 5.16 -0.90
CA LYS A 33 -9.19 5.51 -2.32
C LYS A 33 -8.01 6.46 -2.50
N ASP A 34 -8.04 7.61 -1.87
CA ASP A 34 -7.11 8.70 -2.17
C ASP A 34 -5.70 8.41 -1.63
N THR A 35 -5.60 7.82 -0.45
CA THR A 35 -4.31 7.43 0.14
C THR A 35 -3.60 6.38 -0.71
N THR A 36 -4.32 5.34 -1.11
CA THR A 36 -3.78 4.26 -1.94
C THR A 36 -3.40 4.77 -3.32
N ALA A 37 -4.26 5.55 -3.97
CA ALA A 37 -3.99 6.12 -5.29
C ALA A 37 -2.75 7.03 -5.28
N THR A 38 -2.61 7.89 -4.28
CA THR A 38 -1.46 8.78 -4.11
C THR A 38 -0.17 7.98 -3.89
N THR A 39 -0.21 6.95 -3.03
CA THR A 39 0.95 6.07 -2.79
C THR A 39 1.40 5.37 -4.06
N ILE A 40 0.48 4.79 -4.83
CA ILE A 40 0.80 4.11 -6.08
C ILE A 40 1.37 5.09 -7.10
N ALA A 41 0.80 6.29 -7.24
CA ALA A 41 1.28 7.30 -8.17
C ALA A 41 2.73 7.70 -7.87
N TRP A 42 3.06 7.97 -6.61
CA TRP A 42 4.42 8.30 -6.20
C TRP A 42 5.37 7.11 -6.36
N PHE A 43 4.92 5.90 -6.03
CA PHE A 43 5.72 4.71 -6.22
C PHE A 43 6.10 4.50 -7.70
N ILE A 44 5.14 4.59 -8.61
CA ILE A 44 5.39 4.47 -10.05
C ILE A 44 6.36 5.57 -10.52
N TYR A 45 6.15 6.81 -10.09
CA TYR A 45 7.03 7.92 -10.41
C TYR A 45 8.47 7.67 -9.97
N MET A 46 8.66 7.19 -8.73
CA MET A 46 9.99 6.89 -8.19
C MET A 46 10.66 5.72 -8.91
N VAL A 47 9.91 4.66 -9.20
CA VAL A 47 10.43 3.51 -9.97
C VAL A 47 10.86 3.94 -11.38
N CYS A 48 10.09 4.81 -12.05
CA CYS A 48 10.46 5.36 -13.37
C CYS A 48 11.72 6.21 -13.30
N LYS A 49 11.95 6.92 -12.20
CA LYS A 49 13.15 7.75 -12.00
C LYS A 49 14.41 6.93 -11.68
N HIS A 50 14.24 5.72 -11.17
CA HIS A 50 15.34 4.86 -10.70
C HIS A 50 15.37 3.50 -11.42
N PRO A 51 15.90 3.42 -12.67
CA PRO A 51 15.91 2.19 -13.48
C PRO A 51 16.56 0.98 -12.78
N ALA A 52 17.58 1.22 -11.96
CA ALA A 52 18.23 0.16 -11.20
C ALA A 52 17.29 -0.48 -10.16
N VAL A 53 16.41 0.32 -9.53
CA VAL A 53 15.37 -0.16 -8.60
C VAL A 53 14.31 -0.94 -9.37
N GLN A 54 13.87 -0.42 -10.52
CA GLN A 54 12.93 -1.10 -11.39
C GLN A 54 13.39 -2.50 -11.79
N LEU A 55 14.66 -2.62 -12.20
CA LEU A 55 15.24 -3.92 -12.58
C LEU A 55 15.30 -4.91 -11.40
N LYS A 56 15.63 -4.43 -10.21
CA LYS A 56 15.66 -5.27 -9.00
C LYS A 56 14.26 -5.76 -8.64
N ILE A 57 13.26 -4.87 -8.67
CA ILE A 57 11.85 -5.24 -8.43
C ILE A 57 11.39 -6.27 -9.48
N ALA A 58 11.66 -6.01 -10.76
CA ALA A 58 11.26 -6.92 -11.83
C ALA A 58 11.92 -8.31 -11.68
N LYS A 59 13.18 -8.35 -11.26
CA LYS A 59 13.89 -9.60 -10.97
C LYS A 59 13.24 -10.35 -9.81
N GLU A 60 13.02 -9.66 -8.69
CA GLU A 60 12.39 -10.25 -7.50
C GLU A 60 10.99 -10.80 -7.80
N VAL A 61 10.16 -10.05 -8.53
CA VAL A 61 8.82 -10.50 -8.94
C VAL A 61 8.89 -11.76 -9.79
N LYS A 62 9.81 -11.82 -10.75
CA LYS A 62 10.03 -13.02 -11.58
C LYS A 62 10.46 -14.23 -10.74
N GLU A 63 11.36 -14.03 -9.79
CA GLU A 63 11.84 -15.09 -8.90
C GLU A 63 10.73 -15.56 -7.95
N ALA A 64 9.96 -14.65 -7.36
CA ALA A 64 8.88 -14.98 -6.44
C ALA A 64 7.72 -15.71 -7.12
N THR A 65 7.43 -15.39 -8.39
CA THR A 65 6.35 -16.00 -9.17
C THR A 65 6.79 -17.20 -10.03
N ASN A 66 8.11 -17.49 -10.09
CA ASN A 66 8.70 -18.49 -10.98
C ASN A 66 8.37 -18.29 -12.48
N MET A 67 7.99 -17.09 -12.89
CA MET A 67 7.64 -16.78 -14.29
C MET A 67 8.88 -16.35 -15.08
N LYS A 68 9.03 -16.90 -16.29
CA LYS A 68 10.09 -16.47 -17.22
C LYS A 68 9.68 -15.23 -18.00
N GLU A 69 8.43 -15.15 -18.44
CA GLU A 69 7.88 -14.00 -19.18
C GLU A 69 6.41 -13.80 -18.82
N ILE A 70 5.99 -12.53 -18.73
CA ILE A 70 4.58 -12.17 -18.51
C ILE A 70 3.93 -12.01 -19.88
N THR A 71 3.28 -13.07 -20.35
CA THR A 71 2.56 -13.06 -21.64
C THR A 71 1.10 -12.68 -21.48
N ASN A 72 0.51 -12.93 -20.29
CA ASN A 72 -0.88 -12.67 -20.02
C ASN A 72 -1.06 -12.14 -18.58
N TYR A 73 -1.67 -10.97 -18.44
CA TYR A 73 -1.91 -10.33 -17.14
C TYR A 73 -2.88 -11.13 -16.24
N ALA A 74 -3.86 -11.83 -16.83
CA ALA A 74 -4.80 -12.64 -16.07
C ALA A 74 -4.12 -13.88 -15.45
N GLU A 75 -3.22 -14.52 -16.20
CA GLU A 75 -2.40 -15.63 -15.69
C GLU A 75 -1.45 -15.15 -14.60
N PHE A 76 -0.82 -13.98 -14.80
CA PHE A 76 0.04 -13.39 -13.81
C PHE A 76 -0.72 -13.12 -12.50
N ALA A 77 -1.91 -12.52 -12.57
CA ALA A 77 -2.74 -12.26 -11.39
C ALA A 77 -3.14 -13.53 -10.64
N ALA A 78 -3.32 -14.64 -11.35
CA ALA A 78 -3.67 -15.93 -10.75
C ALA A 78 -2.49 -16.61 -10.02
N ILE A 79 -1.26 -16.29 -10.41
CA ILE A 79 -0.03 -16.85 -9.83
C ILE A 79 0.44 -16.09 -8.61
N ILE A 80 0.04 -14.82 -8.44
CA ILE A 80 0.36 -14.03 -7.26
C ILE A 80 -0.39 -14.61 -6.05
N SER A 81 0.31 -15.44 -5.30
CA SER A 81 -0.15 -15.96 -4.02
C SER A 81 0.35 -15.09 -2.87
N GLU A 82 -0.25 -15.26 -1.69
CA GLU A 82 0.21 -14.61 -0.46
C GLU A 82 1.69 -14.95 -0.17
N GLU A 83 2.08 -16.21 -0.35
CA GLU A 83 3.47 -16.65 -0.20
C GLU A 83 4.43 -15.97 -1.20
N ALA A 84 3.97 -15.70 -2.43
CA ALA A 84 4.78 -15.00 -3.41
C ALA A 84 4.96 -13.52 -3.01
N LEU A 85 3.90 -12.89 -2.48
CA LEU A 85 3.97 -11.52 -1.98
C LEU A 85 4.92 -11.39 -0.79
N GLU A 86 4.90 -12.33 0.16
CA GLU A 86 5.80 -12.34 1.32
C GLU A 86 7.28 -12.43 0.92
N LYS A 87 7.59 -13.06 -0.20
CA LYS A 87 8.97 -13.16 -0.72
C LYS A 87 9.47 -11.86 -1.35
N MET A 88 8.58 -10.92 -1.72
CA MET A 88 8.93 -9.68 -2.41
C MET A 88 9.43 -8.60 -1.45
N GLN A 89 10.52 -8.87 -0.73
CA GLN A 89 11.05 -8.00 0.32
C GLN A 89 11.58 -6.67 -0.23
N TYR A 90 12.21 -6.69 -1.41
CA TYR A 90 12.73 -5.48 -2.04
C TYR A 90 11.60 -4.56 -2.52
N LEU A 91 10.53 -5.13 -3.07
CA LEU A 91 9.32 -4.39 -3.42
C LEU A 91 8.68 -3.74 -2.18
N HIS A 92 8.57 -4.48 -1.08
CA HIS A 92 8.07 -3.94 0.19
C HIS A 92 8.94 -2.79 0.70
N ALA A 93 10.26 -2.94 0.65
CA ALA A 93 11.20 -1.88 1.04
C ALA A 93 11.05 -0.63 0.16
N ALA A 94 10.90 -0.81 -1.16
CA ALA A 94 10.72 0.30 -2.10
C ALA A 94 9.40 1.06 -1.89
N ILE A 95 8.31 0.35 -1.58
CA ILE A 95 7.02 0.98 -1.24
C ILE A 95 7.14 1.74 0.09
N THR A 96 7.77 1.15 1.09
CA THR A 96 7.98 1.77 2.41
C THR A 96 8.83 3.04 2.29
N GLU A 97 9.88 3.02 1.47
CA GLU A 97 10.72 4.19 1.23
C GLU A 97 9.95 5.27 0.46
N THR A 98 9.10 4.89 -0.47
CA THR A 98 8.21 5.83 -1.15
C THR A 98 7.27 6.53 -0.15
N LEU A 99 6.67 5.78 0.76
CA LEU A 99 5.79 6.34 1.80
C LEU A 99 6.55 7.23 2.78
N ARG A 100 7.82 6.95 3.03
CA ARG A 100 8.68 7.81 3.86
C ARG A 100 8.96 9.15 3.19
N LEU A 101 9.23 9.14 1.88
CA LEU A 101 9.55 10.35 1.11
C LEU A 101 8.30 11.16 0.73
N TYR A 102 7.23 10.46 0.38
CA TYR A 102 5.97 11.01 -0.11
C TYR A 102 4.79 10.38 0.65
N PRO A 103 4.59 10.75 1.92
CA PRO A 103 3.49 10.20 2.71
C PRO A 103 2.15 10.61 2.10
N ALA A 104 1.23 9.66 1.99
CA ALA A 104 -0.11 9.92 1.46
C ALA A 104 -0.89 10.93 2.34
N VAL A 105 -0.59 10.98 3.64
CA VAL A 105 -1.12 11.96 4.59
C VAL A 105 0.05 12.68 5.24
N PRO A 106 0.53 13.80 4.66
CA PRO A 106 1.75 14.48 5.11
C PRO A 106 1.58 15.23 6.44
N VAL A 107 0.35 15.54 6.82
CA VAL A 107 0.06 16.32 8.03
C VAL A 107 -0.96 15.59 8.89
N VAL A 108 -0.56 15.24 10.12
CA VAL A 108 -1.47 14.73 11.15
C VAL A 108 -1.58 15.80 12.23
N ARG A 109 -2.81 16.27 12.50
CA ARG A 109 -3.08 17.17 13.59
C ARG A 109 -2.89 16.42 14.91
N LYS A 110 -1.91 16.82 15.71
CA LYS A 110 -1.71 16.32 17.06
C LYS A 110 -2.88 16.83 17.92
N SER A 111 -3.84 15.99 18.22
CA SER A 111 -4.79 16.30 19.29
C SER A 111 -4.09 16.05 20.62
N ASP A 112 -4.43 16.83 21.66
CA ASP A 112 -3.77 16.82 22.97
C ASP A 112 -3.92 15.53 23.79
N TYR A 113 -4.37 14.47 23.16
CA TYR A 113 -4.37 13.14 23.77
C TYR A 113 -3.03 12.47 23.53
N ASN A 114 -2.35 12.13 24.63
CA ASN A 114 -1.13 11.33 24.71
C ASN A 114 -1.29 9.94 24.06
N TYR A 115 -1.42 9.91 22.75
CA TYR A 115 -1.19 8.68 22.02
C TYR A 115 0.29 8.60 21.68
N HIS A 116 0.93 7.62 22.28
CA HIS A 116 2.30 7.24 22.05
C HIS A 116 2.70 7.47 20.61
N GLN A 117 3.57 8.42 20.44
CA GLN A 117 4.35 8.58 19.23
C GLN A 117 4.91 7.23 18.80
N LEU A 118 4.63 6.90 17.54
CA LEU A 118 5.63 6.26 16.73
C LEU A 118 5.86 4.78 16.96
N TRP A 119 4.86 4.04 16.60
CA TRP A 119 5.12 2.65 16.25
C TRP A 119 5.99 2.55 14.97
N PHE A 120 5.95 3.57 14.12
CA PHE A 120 6.60 3.58 12.80
C PHE A 120 8.09 3.95 12.79
N THR A 121 8.60 4.68 13.76
CA THR A 121 10.01 5.15 13.73
C THR A 121 11.01 4.25 14.45
N LYS A 122 10.58 3.28 15.25
CA LYS A 122 11.52 2.45 16.03
C LYS A 122 11.95 1.14 15.38
N ASN A 123 11.24 0.63 14.38
CA ASN A 123 11.52 -0.71 13.83
C ASN A 123 12.01 -0.77 12.39
N PHE A 124 12.13 0.35 11.69
CA PHE A 124 12.66 0.35 10.33
C PHE A 124 13.87 1.28 10.22
N GLN A 125 15.04 0.76 10.55
CA GLN A 125 16.30 1.26 9.99
C GLN A 125 16.36 0.82 8.53
N ILE A 126 15.66 1.55 7.66
CA ILE A 126 15.86 1.43 6.22
C ILE A 126 17.11 2.24 5.92
N LEU A 127 18.11 1.56 5.36
CA LEU A 127 19.33 2.17 4.85
C LEU A 127 18.97 3.36 3.95
N PRO A 128 19.62 4.50 4.13
CA PRO A 128 19.32 5.66 3.30
C PRO A 128 19.56 5.30 1.83
N PHE A 129 18.66 5.71 0.99
CA PHE A 129 18.77 5.69 -0.47
C PHE A 129 19.83 6.74 -0.86
N THR A 130 21.08 6.50 -0.46
CA THR A 130 22.20 7.32 -0.89
C THR A 130 22.45 6.99 -2.36
N ALA A 131 22.01 7.89 -3.22
CA ALA A 131 22.55 7.99 -4.56
C ALA A 131 24.06 8.17 -4.42
N HIS A 132 24.82 7.14 -4.69
CA HIS A 132 26.19 7.33 -5.09
C HIS A 132 26.15 7.86 -6.52
N GLU A 133 26.13 9.18 -6.64
CA GLU A 133 26.64 9.86 -7.81
C GLU A 133 28.17 9.68 -7.78
N ASN A 134 28.67 8.91 -8.71
CA ASN A 134 30.02 9.01 -9.28
C ASN A 134 29.88 8.78 -10.79
#